data_b235909b9d9d9aedf42cb3830434fd9e
#
_entry.id   b235909b9d9d9aedf42cb3830434fd9e
#
_cell.length_a   1.000
_cell.length_b   1.000
_cell.length_c   1.000
_cell.angle_alpha   90.00
_cell.angle_beta   90.00
_cell.angle_gamma   90.00
#
_symmetry.space_group_name_H-M   'P 1'
#
loop_
_entity.id
_entity.type
_entity.pdbx_description
1 polymer ?
#
loop_
_entity_poly.entity_id
_entity_poly.type
_entity_poly.pdbx_seq_one_letter_code
_entity_poly.pdbx_strand_id
1 'polypeptide(L)'
;MRILFVCTGNICRSPMGELLLPRFLPDPGITSDSAGTRGLPQHPIDPNSAKLMSYANIDSSSFRSKRITPQIAADADLILCFEQHHIRDVATVLPQAARGAAGPR
;
A
#
# COMPACT_ATOMS: atom_id res chain seq x y z
N MET A 1 -13.06 -2.60 7.55
CA MET A 1 -12.36 -3.21 6.40
C MET A 1 -10.99 -2.59 6.25
N ARG A 2 -9.96 -3.40 6.20
CA ARG A 2 -8.58 -2.93 6.05
C ARG A 2 -8.09 -3.20 4.63
N ILE A 3 -7.73 -2.14 3.91
CA ILE A 3 -7.25 -2.22 2.53
C ILE A 3 -5.75 -1.98 2.52
N LEU A 4 -5.00 -2.93 1.95
CA LEU A 4 -3.55 -2.85 1.82
C LEU A 4 -3.18 -2.57 0.36
N PHE A 5 -2.45 -1.49 0.13
CA PHE A 5 -1.88 -1.18 -1.19
C PHE A 5 -0.47 -1.73 -1.26
N VAL A 6 -0.15 -2.44 -2.33
CA VAL A 6 1.16 -3.10 -2.50
C VAL A 6 1.82 -2.65 -3.79
N CYS A 7 3.05 -2.16 -3.67
CA CYS A 7 3.92 -1.92 -4.81
C CYS A 7 5.30 -2.49 -4.50
N THR A 8 6.32 -2.18 -5.29
CA THR A 8 7.65 -2.75 -5.08
C THR A 8 8.36 -2.10 -3.89
N GLY A 9 8.55 -0.78 -3.93
CA GLY A 9 9.38 -0.06 -2.95
C GLY A 9 8.64 0.46 -1.73
N ASN A 10 7.33 0.62 -1.81
CA ASN A 10 6.49 1.27 -0.80
C ASN A 10 6.92 2.71 -0.51
N ILE A 11 7.41 3.41 -1.52
CA ILE A 11 7.78 4.83 -1.38
C ILE A 11 7.06 5.73 -2.39
N CYS A 12 6.42 5.16 -3.41
CA CYS A 12 5.83 5.92 -4.52
C CYS A 12 4.33 5.65 -4.65
N ARG A 13 3.95 4.56 -5.32
CA ARG A 13 2.55 4.29 -5.68
C ARG A 13 1.67 3.86 -4.50
N SER A 14 2.11 2.86 -3.74
CA SER A 14 1.30 2.34 -2.65
C SER A 14 1.11 3.33 -1.50
N PRO A 15 2.11 4.18 -1.16
CA PRO A 15 1.86 5.23 -0.17
C PRO A 15 0.80 6.22 -0.61
N MET A 16 0.75 6.58 -1.89
CA MET A 16 -0.29 7.46 -2.40
C MET A 16 -1.67 6.83 -2.26
N GLY A 17 -1.79 5.52 -2.54
CA GLY A 17 -3.05 4.81 -2.34
C GLY A 17 -3.49 4.87 -0.89
N GLU A 18 -2.59 4.58 0.03
CA GLU A 18 -2.87 4.62 1.46
C GLU A 18 -3.36 6.01 1.90
N LEU A 19 -2.68 7.06 1.46
CA LEU A 19 -2.96 8.42 1.91
C LEU A 19 -4.19 9.03 1.22
N LEU A 20 -4.47 8.64 -0.02
CA LEU A 20 -5.59 9.18 -0.80
C LEU A 20 -6.92 8.50 -0.47
N LEU A 21 -6.91 7.22 -0.13
CA LEU A 21 -8.16 6.47 0.07
C LEU A 21 -9.10 7.13 1.08
N PRO A 22 -8.65 7.60 2.25
CA PRO A 22 -9.54 8.25 3.21
C PRO A 22 -10.19 9.53 2.68
N ARG A 23 -9.61 10.17 1.67
CA ARG A 23 -10.17 11.36 1.04
C ARG A 23 -11.30 11.03 0.09
N PHE A 24 -11.21 9.88 -0.60
CA PHE A 24 -12.23 9.44 -1.56
C PHE A 24 -13.32 8.59 -0.91
N LEU A 25 -12.97 7.85 0.15
CA LEU A 25 -13.89 7.00 0.89
C LEU A 25 -13.77 7.31 2.38
N PRO A 26 -14.35 8.42 2.85
CA PRO A 26 -14.21 8.85 4.24
C PRO A 26 -15.14 8.06 5.17
N ASP A 27 -15.04 6.74 5.15
CA ASP A 27 -15.81 5.83 5.97
C ASP A 27 -14.96 5.35 7.14
N PRO A 28 -15.37 5.58 8.41
CA PRO A 28 -14.58 5.15 9.56
C PRO A 28 -14.42 3.62 9.65
N GLY A 29 -15.25 2.86 8.95
CA GLY A 29 -15.12 1.41 8.87
C GLY A 29 -14.08 0.94 7.85
N ILE A 30 -13.48 1.85 7.08
CA ILE A 30 -12.48 1.52 6.07
C ILE A 30 -11.16 2.15 6.49
N THR A 31 -10.12 1.33 6.66
CA THR A 31 -8.77 1.81 6.94
C THR A 31 -7.85 1.41 5.79
N SER A 32 -6.82 2.21 5.56
CA SER A 32 -5.85 1.97 4.50
C SER A 32 -4.45 1.82 5.07
N ASP A 33 -3.66 0.99 4.40
CA ASP A 33 -2.27 0.74 4.74
C ASP A 33 -1.52 0.47 3.44
N SER A 34 -0.20 0.39 3.50
CA SER A 34 0.61 0.07 2.34
C SER A 34 1.86 -0.69 2.73
N ALA A 35 2.42 -1.44 1.80
CA ALA A 35 3.66 -2.19 1.99
C ALA A 35 4.32 -2.41 0.63
N GLY A 36 5.61 -2.73 0.66
CA GLY A 36 6.37 -3.05 -0.54
C GLY A 36 6.81 -4.49 -0.55
N THR A 37 6.80 -5.11 -1.73
CA THR A 37 7.29 -6.48 -1.88
C THR A 37 8.81 -6.55 -1.68
N ARG A 38 9.50 -5.45 -2.00
CA ARG A 38 10.93 -5.30 -1.80
C ARG A 38 11.25 -3.95 -1.16
N GLY A 39 10.32 -3.47 -0.31
CA GLY A 39 10.45 -2.16 0.29
C GLY A 39 11.65 -2.06 1.21
N LEU A 40 12.34 -0.91 1.14
CA LEU A 40 13.34 -0.55 2.12
C LEU A 40 12.60 -0.05 3.37
N PRO A 41 12.88 -0.62 4.55
CA PRO A 41 12.14 -0.21 5.75
C PRO A 41 12.45 1.23 6.16
N GLN A 42 11.42 1.92 6.63
CA GLN A 42 11.53 3.23 7.28
C GLN A 42 12.06 4.35 6.39
N HIS A 43 11.84 4.25 5.06
CA HIS A 43 12.17 5.35 4.16
C HIS A 43 11.01 6.35 4.06
N PRO A 44 11.30 7.64 3.87
CA PRO A 44 10.24 8.62 3.60
C PRO A 44 9.62 8.38 2.22
N ILE A 45 8.47 9.00 2.01
CA ILE A 45 7.80 8.94 0.70
C ILE A 45 8.69 9.58 -0.37
N ASP A 46 8.61 9.06 -1.60
CA ASP A 46 9.28 9.64 -2.75
C ASP A 46 8.96 11.13 -2.90
N PRO A 47 9.96 12.01 -3.19
CA PRO A 47 9.71 13.44 -3.28
C PRO A 47 8.64 13.85 -4.30
N ASN A 48 8.55 13.17 -5.44
CA ASN A 48 7.52 13.47 -6.43
C ASN A 48 6.13 13.09 -5.92
N SER A 49 6.03 11.97 -5.22
CA SER A 49 4.78 11.54 -4.60
C SER A 49 4.37 12.48 -3.48
N ALA A 50 5.32 12.94 -2.67
CA ALA A 50 5.07 13.93 -1.62
C ALA A 50 4.50 15.23 -2.21
N LYS A 51 5.05 15.66 -3.34
CA LYS A 51 4.57 16.85 -4.04
C LYS A 51 3.13 16.68 -4.51
N LEU A 52 2.80 15.53 -5.09
CA LEU A 52 1.44 15.23 -5.50
C LEU A 52 0.48 15.21 -4.30
N MET A 53 0.93 14.65 -3.18
CA MET A 53 0.11 14.64 -1.96
C MET A 53 -0.14 16.07 -1.46
N SER A 54 0.86 16.93 -1.53
CA SER A 54 0.69 18.31 -1.09
C SER A 54 -0.32 19.09 -1.97
N TYR A 55 -0.39 18.78 -3.26
CA TYR A 55 -1.44 19.35 -4.12
C TYR A 55 -2.84 18.92 -3.70
N ALA A 56 -2.96 17.75 -3.08
CA ALA A 56 -4.22 17.25 -2.54
C ALA A 56 -4.45 17.70 -1.09
N ASN A 57 -3.62 18.58 -0.56
CA ASN A 57 -3.65 19.04 0.83
C ASN A 57 -3.43 17.90 1.83
N ILE A 58 -2.57 16.95 1.47
CA ILE A 58 -2.20 15.83 2.34
C ILE A 58 -0.74 16.01 2.74
N ASP A 59 -0.49 16.03 4.06
CA ASP A 59 0.86 16.04 4.60
C ASP A 59 1.35 14.58 4.68
N SER A 60 2.37 14.26 3.89
CA SER A 60 2.97 12.93 3.83
C SER A 60 4.30 12.84 4.58
N SER A 61 4.67 13.88 5.32
CA SER A 61 6.00 13.97 5.95
C SER A 61 6.26 12.89 7.01
N SER A 62 5.21 12.37 7.64
CA SER A 62 5.34 11.31 8.65
C SER A 62 5.36 9.90 8.06
N PHE A 63 5.10 9.76 6.77
CA PHE A 63 5.08 8.44 6.14
C PHE A 63 6.45 7.77 6.24
N ARG A 64 6.45 6.47 6.56
CA ARG A 64 7.65 5.62 6.51
C ARG A 64 7.30 4.31 5.83
N SER A 65 8.12 3.91 4.88
CA SER A 65 7.92 2.69 4.13
C SER A 65 8.08 1.44 5.00
N LYS A 66 7.44 0.35 4.57
CA LYS A 66 7.65 -0.95 5.20
C LYS A 66 7.57 -2.05 4.16
N ARG A 67 8.23 -3.16 4.47
CA ARG A 67 8.21 -4.34 3.64
C ARG A 67 7.06 -5.24 4.06
N ILE A 68 6.39 -5.85 3.08
CA ILE A 68 5.30 -6.79 3.37
C ILE A 68 5.80 -7.97 4.19
N THR A 69 5.00 -8.39 5.16
CA THR A 69 5.25 -9.57 5.98
C THR A 69 4.00 -10.43 5.97
N PRO A 70 4.09 -11.72 6.37
CA PRO A 70 2.89 -12.55 6.49
C PRO A 70 1.81 -11.92 7.37
N GLN A 71 2.21 -11.26 8.46
CA GLN A 71 1.26 -10.64 9.38
C GLN A 71 0.55 -9.45 8.73
N ILE A 72 1.30 -8.60 8.03
CA ILE A 72 0.71 -7.45 7.34
C ILE A 72 -0.28 -7.93 6.28
N ALA A 73 0.09 -8.96 5.52
CA ALA A 73 -0.78 -9.53 4.51
C ALA A 73 -2.04 -10.17 5.13
N ALA A 74 -1.88 -10.88 6.25
CA ALA A 74 -2.97 -11.54 6.92
C ALA A 74 -3.98 -10.56 7.53
N ASP A 75 -3.52 -9.38 7.97
CA ASP A 75 -4.37 -8.36 8.56
C ASP A 75 -5.23 -7.63 7.54
N ALA A 76 -4.93 -7.75 6.25
CA ALA A 76 -5.67 -7.07 5.21
C ALA A 76 -6.92 -7.84 4.80
N ASP A 77 -8.04 -7.13 4.64
CA ASP A 77 -9.26 -7.71 4.09
C ASP A 77 -9.24 -7.68 2.56
N LEU A 78 -8.57 -6.69 1.98
CA LEU A 78 -8.41 -6.54 0.54
C LEU A 78 -6.99 -6.06 0.27
N ILE A 79 -6.33 -6.68 -0.69
CA ILE A 79 -4.98 -6.30 -1.12
C ILE A 79 -5.07 -5.81 -2.56
N LEU A 80 -4.66 -4.55 -2.79
CA LEU A 80 -4.63 -3.94 -4.11
C LEU A 80 -3.19 -3.76 -4.56
N CYS A 81 -2.86 -4.42 -5.66
CA CYS A 81 -1.52 -4.43 -6.24
C CYS A 81 -1.47 -3.58 -7.51
N PHE A 82 -0.33 -2.95 -7.77
CA PHE A 82 -0.16 -2.05 -8.90
C PHE A 82 0.34 -2.76 -10.16
N GLU A 83 0.88 -3.98 -10.03
CA GLU A 83 1.33 -4.78 -11.15
C GLU A 83 1.07 -6.25 -10.89
N GLN A 84 0.97 -7.06 -11.96
CA GLN A 84 0.70 -8.50 -11.87
C GLN A 84 1.73 -9.23 -10.99
N HIS A 85 3.01 -8.88 -11.11
CA HIS A 85 4.04 -9.56 -10.33
C HIS A 85 3.90 -9.31 -8.83
N HIS A 86 3.25 -8.21 -8.42
CA HIS A 86 2.99 -7.97 -6.99
C HIS A 86 2.06 -9.01 -6.41
N ILE A 87 1.08 -9.49 -7.18
CA ILE A 87 0.16 -10.54 -6.74
C ILE A 87 0.94 -11.84 -6.49
N ARG A 88 1.88 -12.19 -7.39
CA ARG A 88 2.72 -13.36 -7.21
C ARG A 88 3.64 -13.21 -6.00
N ASP A 89 4.18 -12.01 -5.79
CA ASP A 89 5.03 -11.75 -4.63
C ASP A 89 4.26 -11.87 -3.32
N VAL A 90 3.00 -11.41 -3.29
CA VAL A 90 2.12 -11.57 -2.12
C VAL A 90 1.88 -13.06 -1.87
N ALA A 91 1.66 -13.85 -2.92
CA ALA A 91 1.46 -15.30 -2.78
C ALA A 91 2.69 -16.00 -2.22
N THR A 92 3.90 -15.46 -2.48
CA THR A 92 5.13 -15.99 -1.90
C THR A 92 5.21 -15.72 -0.41
N VAL A 93 4.74 -14.55 0.02
CA VAL A 93 4.77 -14.13 1.43
C VAL A 93 3.69 -14.87 2.24
N LEU A 94 2.48 -14.93 1.71
CA LEU A 94 1.35 -15.60 2.37
C LEU A 94 0.36 -16.07 1.29
N PRO A 95 0.40 -17.38 0.90
CA PRO A 95 -0.41 -17.87 -0.21
C PRO A 95 -1.92 -17.61 -0.07
N GLN A 96 -2.47 -17.66 1.13
CA GLN A 96 -3.89 -17.40 1.36
C GLN A 96 -4.29 -15.98 0.99
N ALA A 97 -3.40 -15.01 1.20
CA ALA A 97 -3.68 -13.61 0.92
C ALA A 97 -3.80 -13.32 -0.57
N ALA A 98 -3.19 -14.12 -1.43
CA ALA A 98 -3.27 -13.94 -2.87
C ALA A 98 -4.69 -14.11 -3.40
N ARG A 99 -5.54 -14.86 -2.71
CA ARG A 99 -6.93 -15.06 -3.11
C ARG A 99 -7.76 -13.77 -3.00
N GLY A 100 -7.37 -12.87 -2.08
CA GLY A 100 -8.02 -11.58 -1.90
C GLY A 100 -7.27 -10.44 -2.58
N ALA A 101 -6.21 -10.74 -3.34
CA ALA A 101 -5.41 -9.72 -4.00
C ALA A 101 -5.99 -9.39 -5.38
N ALA A 102 -6.00 -8.11 -5.70
CA ALA A 102 -6.45 -7.60 -6.99
C ALA A 102 -5.40 -6.65 -7.57
N GLY A 103 -5.37 -6.55 -8.89
CA GLY A 103 -4.43 -5.67 -9.57
C GLY A 103 -4.68 -5.66 -11.07
N PRO A 104 -3.88 -4.90 -11.82
CA PRO A 104 -4.03 -4.84 -13.27
C PRO A 104 -3.71 -6.18 -13.91
N ARG A 105 -4.40 -6.44 -15.02
CA ARG A 105 -4.23 -7.66 -15.80
C ARG A 105 -3.33 -7.44 -17.00
#